data_6a62a6d52827c942d2cdf8c437f6faf7
#
_entry.id   6a62a6d52827c942d2cdf8c437f6faf7
#
_cell.length_a   1.000
_cell.length_b   1.000
_cell.length_c   1.000
_cell.angle_alpha   90.00
_cell.angle_beta   90.00
_cell.angle_gamma   90.00
#
_symmetry.space_group_name_H-M   'P 1'
#
loop_
_entity.id
_entity.type
_entity.pdbx_description
1 polymer ?
#
loop_
_entity_poly.entity_id
_entity_poly.type
_entity_poly.pdbx_seq_one_letter_code
_entity_poly.pdbx_strand_id
1 'polypeptide(L)'
;MITDVDGVLVGHWTDADARTGCTVVRFPEGTVASAEVRGGAPASRELELLAPHRTVSRIDAVVLSGGSAFGLAAADGVMAELEAEGIGFPTAFGVVPIVEGLSLFDLGVGDPTGRPGPVEGRAACRAVAGGAHAVGAVGAGTGATVGKWRGREHATDGGIGASSVRDGEVIVAALIAVNAAGDIDDGSATADPVDLGSLRPSEEAFHDDGSPEMTNTTIGVVATNARLDKNGCLVVAQGGHDGMARALFPPHTTADGDALVAAATQQVDADLDLVRALALIAVERAIRGLGGGLGRR
;
A
#
# COMPACT_ATOMS: atom_id res chain seq x y z
N MET A 1 8.05 12.39 1.62
CA MET A 1 7.05 11.82 0.66
C MET A 1 7.70 10.69 -0.10
N ILE A 2 6.95 9.74 -0.69
CA ILE A 2 7.56 8.64 -1.46
C ILE A 2 8.34 9.15 -2.68
N THR A 3 7.93 10.28 -3.22
CA THR A 3 8.57 11.01 -4.31
C THR A 3 9.90 11.68 -3.94
N ASP A 4 10.36 11.57 -2.69
CA ASP A 4 11.71 11.97 -2.29
C ASP A 4 12.78 10.98 -2.80
N VAL A 5 12.35 9.77 -3.22
CA VAL A 5 13.17 8.84 -3.99
C VAL A 5 13.11 9.27 -5.45
N ASP A 6 14.27 9.65 -5.99
CA ASP A 6 14.37 10.23 -7.33
C ASP A 6 13.80 9.29 -8.41
N GLY A 7 13.02 9.86 -9.33
CA GLY A 7 12.33 9.15 -10.41
C GLY A 7 11.02 8.46 -10.00
N VAL A 8 10.66 8.41 -8.70
CA VAL A 8 9.37 7.90 -8.25
C VAL A 8 8.29 8.98 -8.42
N LEU A 9 7.19 8.63 -9.09
CA LEU A 9 6.06 9.51 -9.37
C LEU A 9 4.79 8.94 -8.76
N VAL A 10 3.87 9.82 -8.32
CA VAL A 10 2.57 9.44 -7.74
C VAL A 10 1.44 10.17 -8.44
N GLY A 11 0.37 9.44 -8.76
CA GLY A 11 -0.87 10.00 -9.27
C GLY A 11 -2.10 9.35 -8.62
N HIS A 12 -3.17 10.14 -8.48
CA HIS A 12 -4.42 9.71 -7.87
C HIS A 12 -5.60 9.96 -8.81
N TRP A 13 -6.55 9.04 -8.77
CA TRP A 13 -7.92 9.29 -9.19
C TRP A 13 -8.84 9.07 -7.98
N THR A 14 -9.75 10.01 -7.74
CA THR A 14 -10.61 10.05 -6.55
C THR A 14 -12.05 10.28 -6.95
N ASP A 15 -12.95 9.43 -6.47
CA ASP A 15 -14.39 9.65 -6.48
C ASP A 15 -14.87 9.90 -5.04
N ALA A 16 -15.10 11.18 -4.74
CA ALA A 16 -15.51 11.60 -3.41
C ALA A 16 -16.97 11.22 -3.10
N ASP A 17 -17.82 11.12 -4.11
CA ASP A 17 -19.24 10.78 -3.96
C ASP A 17 -19.40 9.28 -3.71
N ALA A 18 -18.75 8.44 -4.50
CA ALA A 18 -18.71 6.99 -4.29
C ALA A 18 -17.77 6.56 -3.15
N ARG A 19 -16.96 7.49 -2.62
CA ARG A 19 -15.96 7.25 -1.57
C ARG A 19 -15.00 6.11 -1.91
N THR A 20 -14.42 6.17 -3.10
CA THR A 20 -13.41 5.20 -3.58
C THR A 20 -12.40 5.90 -4.48
N GLY A 21 -11.37 5.18 -4.90
CA GLY A 21 -10.37 5.71 -5.83
C GLY A 21 -9.19 4.77 -6.03
N CYS A 22 -8.23 5.20 -6.84
CA CYS A 22 -6.98 4.48 -7.03
C CYS A 22 -5.77 5.40 -7.04
N THR A 23 -4.62 4.84 -6.68
CA THR A 23 -3.32 5.52 -6.60
C THR A 23 -2.31 4.74 -7.41
N VAL A 24 -1.59 5.40 -8.29
CA VAL A 24 -0.51 4.82 -9.08
C VAL A 24 0.83 5.34 -8.54
N VAL A 25 1.74 4.42 -8.24
CA VAL A 25 3.15 4.71 -7.98
C VAL A 25 3.94 4.18 -9.17
N ARG A 26 4.55 5.08 -9.93
CA ARG A 26 5.34 4.76 -11.12
C ARG A 26 6.82 4.89 -10.80
N PHE A 27 7.63 4.00 -11.37
CA PHE A 27 9.06 3.90 -11.10
C PHE A 27 9.91 4.24 -12.31
N PRO A 28 11.16 4.70 -12.09
CA PRO A 28 12.14 4.86 -13.16
C PRO A 28 12.57 3.48 -13.71
N GLU A 29 13.08 3.49 -14.95
CA GLU A 29 13.59 2.28 -15.59
C GLU A 29 14.70 1.63 -14.74
N GLY A 30 14.71 0.28 -14.72
CA GLY A 30 15.70 -0.50 -13.96
C GLY A 30 15.35 -0.72 -12.49
N THR A 31 14.20 -0.21 -12.01
CA THR A 31 13.74 -0.48 -10.64
C THR A 31 13.49 -1.96 -10.44
N VAL A 32 14.05 -2.51 -9.35
CA VAL A 32 13.87 -3.90 -8.90
C VAL A 32 12.87 -3.92 -7.76
N ALA A 33 12.00 -4.94 -7.72
CA ALA A 33 11.00 -5.04 -6.66
C ALA A 33 10.77 -6.48 -6.18
N SER A 34 10.27 -6.58 -4.96
CA SER A 34 9.65 -7.77 -4.40
C SER A 34 8.49 -7.39 -3.48
N ALA A 35 7.71 -8.37 -3.03
CA ALA A 35 6.54 -8.12 -2.21
C ALA A 35 6.39 -9.17 -1.12
N GLU A 36 5.70 -8.78 -0.03
CA GLU A 36 5.25 -9.68 1.01
C GLU A 36 3.77 -9.45 1.33
N VAL A 37 3.05 -10.55 1.56
CA VAL A 37 1.66 -10.58 2.01
C VAL A 37 1.63 -11.18 3.40
N ARG A 38 1.03 -10.50 4.38
CA ARG A 38 0.85 -10.99 5.76
C ARG A 38 -0.61 -11.11 6.17
N GLY A 39 -1.52 -10.39 5.52
CA GLY A 39 -2.95 -10.55 5.77
C GLY A 39 -3.50 -11.88 5.26
N GLY A 40 -4.58 -12.37 5.89
CA GLY A 40 -5.22 -13.64 5.53
C GLY A 40 -6.09 -13.58 4.26
N ALA A 41 -6.50 -12.38 3.81
CA ALA A 41 -7.47 -12.18 2.73
C ALA A 41 -6.99 -11.15 1.67
N PRO A 42 -5.83 -11.36 0.99
CA PRO A 42 -5.29 -10.40 0.05
C PRO A 42 -6.09 -10.34 -1.25
N ALA A 43 -6.26 -9.12 -1.79
CA ALA A 43 -6.68 -8.90 -3.18
C ALA A 43 -5.49 -8.33 -3.95
N SER A 44 -4.90 -9.14 -4.84
CA SER A 44 -3.67 -8.80 -5.54
C SER A 44 -3.65 -9.32 -6.98
N ARG A 45 -2.84 -8.66 -7.81
CA ARG A 45 -2.58 -9.04 -9.20
C ARG A 45 -1.08 -9.01 -9.45
N GLU A 46 -0.55 -10.03 -10.15
CA GLU A 46 0.84 -10.22 -10.60
C GLU A 46 1.89 -10.35 -9.49
N LEU A 47 1.54 -10.34 -8.19
CA LEU A 47 2.52 -10.44 -7.09
C LEU A 47 3.44 -11.65 -7.19
N GLU A 48 3.00 -12.75 -7.78
CA GLU A 48 3.84 -13.95 -7.98
C GLU A 48 5.07 -13.64 -8.85
N LEU A 49 4.96 -12.68 -9.79
CA LEU A 49 6.08 -12.26 -10.61
C LEU A 49 7.22 -11.66 -9.77
N LEU A 50 6.89 -11.01 -8.67
CA LEU A 50 7.85 -10.37 -7.75
C LEU A 50 8.56 -11.36 -6.82
N ALA A 51 8.12 -12.63 -6.74
CA ALA A 51 8.78 -13.62 -5.91
C ALA A 51 10.27 -13.75 -6.27
N PRO A 52 11.19 -13.85 -5.29
CA PRO A 52 12.64 -13.79 -5.53
C PRO A 52 13.17 -14.82 -6.53
N HIS A 53 12.52 -15.97 -6.64
CA HIS A 53 12.91 -17.05 -7.55
C HIS A 53 12.38 -16.88 -8.98
N ARG A 54 11.60 -15.83 -9.29
CA ARG A 54 11.11 -15.52 -10.64
C ARG A 54 12.12 -14.68 -11.43
N THR A 55 12.10 -14.85 -12.74
CA THR A 55 13.12 -14.31 -13.65
C THR A 55 13.04 -12.79 -13.84
N VAL A 56 11.82 -12.25 -13.96
CA VAL A 56 11.63 -10.81 -14.18
C VAL A 56 11.86 -10.06 -12.87
N SER A 57 12.85 -9.18 -12.85
CA SER A 57 13.22 -8.41 -11.65
C SER A 57 12.73 -6.97 -11.67
N ARG A 58 12.39 -6.43 -12.85
CA ARG A 58 11.93 -5.04 -13.01
C ARG A 58 10.46 -4.87 -12.64
N ILE A 59 10.11 -3.65 -12.26
CA ILE A 59 8.75 -3.18 -12.09
C ILE A 59 8.59 -1.80 -12.75
N ASP A 60 7.45 -1.51 -13.36
CA ASP A 60 7.17 -0.22 -13.97
C ASP A 60 6.18 0.60 -13.13
N ALA A 61 5.19 -0.05 -12.50
CA ALA A 61 4.25 0.63 -11.59
C ALA A 61 3.61 -0.32 -10.58
N VAL A 62 3.12 0.27 -9.46
CA VAL A 62 2.17 -0.35 -8.52
C VAL A 62 0.89 0.44 -8.52
N VAL A 63 -0.24 -0.26 -8.54
CA VAL A 63 -1.58 0.31 -8.41
C VAL A 63 -2.16 -0.10 -7.07
N LEU A 64 -2.45 0.88 -6.21
CA LEU A 64 -3.29 0.69 -5.02
C LEU A 64 -4.70 1.13 -5.38
N SER A 65 -5.71 0.33 -5.06
CA SER A 65 -7.09 0.61 -5.46
C SER A 65 -8.08 0.32 -4.34
N GLY A 66 -9.16 1.08 -4.26
CA GLY A 66 -10.39 0.67 -3.60
C GLY A 66 -11.17 -0.34 -4.45
N GLY A 67 -12.40 -0.68 -4.04
CA GLY A 67 -13.29 -1.56 -4.80
C GLY A 67 -13.05 -3.05 -4.58
N SER A 68 -12.27 -3.46 -3.57
CA SER A 68 -11.92 -4.86 -3.34
C SER A 68 -11.30 -5.51 -4.59
N ALA A 69 -11.48 -6.80 -4.80
CA ALA A 69 -10.96 -7.52 -5.97
C ALA A 69 -11.41 -6.92 -7.32
N PHE A 70 -12.55 -6.22 -7.38
CA PHE A 70 -12.99 -5.52 -8.60
C PHE A 70 -12.03 -4.38 -9.00
N GLY A 71 -11.48 -3.67 -8.00
CA GLY A 71 -10.55 -2.56 -8.22
C GLY A 71 -9.22 -2.96 -8.84
N LEU A 72 -8.86 -4.26 -8.85
CA LEU A 72 -7.69 -4.78 -9.55
C LEU A 72 -7.73 -4.49 -11.06
N ALA A 73 -8.92 -4.24 -11.62
CA ALA A 73 -9.09 -3.85 -13.02
C ALA A 73 -8.45 -2.49 -13.35
N ALA A 74 -8.20 -1.62 -12.36
CA ALA A 74 -7.50 -0.36 -12.59
C ALA A 74 -6.09 -0.56 -13.17
N ALA A 75 -5.43 -1.67 -12.86
CA ALA A 75 -4.13 -2.01 -13.42
C ALA A 75 -4.13 -2.20 -14.95
N ASP A 76 -5.25 -2.63 -15.56
CA ASP A 76 -5.35 -2.74 -17.03
C ASP A 76 -5.21 -1.37 -17.70
N GLY A 77 -5.80 -0.33 -17.09
CA GLY A 77 -5.70 1.04 -17.58
C GLY A 77 -4.28 1.60 -17.48
N VAL A 78 -3.57 1.27 -16.40
CA VAL A 78 -2.16 1.65 -16.20
C VAL A 78 -1.27 0.93 -17.21
N MET A 79 -1.46 -0.38 -17.41
CA MET A 79 -0.72 -1.14 -18.45
C MET A 79 -0.91 -0.54 -19.82
N ALA A 80 -2.15 -0.23 -20.21
CA ALA A 80 -2.45 0.33 -21.52
C ALA A 80 -1.85 1.75 -21.72
N GLU A 81 -1.71 2.54 -20.65
CA GLU A 81 -1.06 3.85 -20.72
C GLU A 81 0.45 3.72 -20.87
N LEU A 82 1.08 2.86 -20.07
CA LEU A 82 2.53 2.60 -20.14
C LEU A 82 2.93 1.97 -21.48
N GLU A 83 2.14 1.05 -22.02
CA GLU A 83 2.35 0.48 -23.36
C GLU A 83 2.31 1.59 -24.43
N ALA A 84 1.35 2.50 -24.36
CA ALA A 84 1.25 3.64 -25.28
C ALA A 84 2.45 4.59 -25.20
N GLU A 85 3.10 4.67 -24.03
CA GLU A 85 4.35 5.41 -23.81
C GLU A 85 5.60 4.61 -24.20
N GLY A 86 5.47 3.34 -24.59
CA GLY A 86 6.58 2.47 -24.93
C GLY A 86 7.34 1.94 -23.70
N ILE A 87 6.73 1.95 -22.52
CA ILE A 87 7.31 1.53 -21.25
C ILE A 87 6.87 0.11 -20.92
N GLY A 88 7.81 -0.76 -20.59
CA GLY A 88 7.57 -2.15 -20.24
C GLY A 88 8.74 -3.06 -20.57
N PHE A 89 8.57 -4.34 -20.27
CA PHE A 89 9.53 -5.37 -20.61
C PHE A 89 9.57 -5.55 -22.16
N PRO A 90 10.74 -5.40 -22.82
CA PRO A 90 10.83 -5.46 -24.27
C PRO A 90 10.67 -6.89 -24.76
N THR A 91 9.82 -7.06 -25.80
CA THR A 91 9.66 -8.32 -26.52
C THR A 91 9.79 -8.09 -28.03
N ALA A 92 9.84 -9.16 -28.82
CA ALA A 92 9.86 -9.05 -30.28
C ALA A 92 8.55 -8.48 -30.87
N PHE A 93 7.48 -8.36 -30.06
CA PHE A 93 6.14 -7.96 -30.48
C PHE A 93 5.68 -6.63 -29.87
N GLY A 94 6.52 -5.99 -29.08
CA GLY A 94 6.23 -4.76 -28.33
C GLY A 94 6.68 -4.83 -26.88
N VAL A 95 6.32 -3.84 -26.08
CA VAL A 95 6.60 -3.82 -24.64
C VAL A 95 5.46 -4.43 -23.85
N VAL A 96 5.78 -5.07 -22.73
CA VAL A 96 4.82 -5.56 -21.75
C VAL A 96 5.07 -4.86 -20.43
N PRO A 97 4.25 -3.88 -20.04
CA PRO A 97 4.40 -3.19 -18.77
C PRO A 97 4.27 -4.14 -17.57
N ILE A 98 5.15 -4.03 -16.61
CA ILE A 98 5.10 -4.81 -15.36
C ILE A 98 4.40 -3.96 -14.32
N VAL A 99 3.12 -4.26 -14.09
CA VAL A 99 2.22 -3.50 -13.23
C VAL A 99 1.58 -4.41 -12.19
N GLU A 100 1.96 -4.19 -10.94
CA GLU A 100 1.40 -4.89 -9.79
C GLU A 100 0.15 -4.19 -9.28
N GLY A 101 -0.86 -4.95 -8.89
CA GLY A 101 -2.11 -4.43 -8.32
C GLY A 101 -2.36 -4.94 -6.91
N LEU A 102 -2.70 -4.02 -6.01
CA LEU A 102 -3.18 -4.31 -4.65
C LEU A 102 -4.49 -3.57 -4.45
N SER A 103 -5.49 -4.22 -3.84
CA SER A 103 -6.79 -3.59 -3.61
C SER A 103 -7.26 -3.75 -2.18
N LEU A 104 -7.83 -2.67 -1.62
CA LEU A 104 -8.47 -2.66 -0.32
C LEU A 104 -10.00 -2.71 -0.44
N PHE A 105 -10.67 -3.10 0.63
CA PHE A 105 -12.12 -3.20 0.68
C PHE A 105 -12.74 -1.91 1.26
N ASP A 106 -13.36 -1.10 0.43
CA ASP A 106 -14.10 0.13 0.80
C ASP A 106 -15.60 0.09 0.39
N LEU A 107 -16.07 -1.05 -0.13
CA LEU A 107 -17.43 -1.20 -0.66
C LEU A 107 -18.55 -0.89 0.37
N GLY A 108 -18.24 -0.96 1.65
CA GLY A 108 -19.20 -0.69 2.72
C GLY A 108 -19.25 0.77 3.18
N VAL A 109 -18.50 1.69 2.53
CA VAL A 109 -18.34 3.07 3.02
C VAL A 109 -19.11 4.09 2.17
N GLY A 110 -19.17 3.89 0.86
CA GLY A 110 -19.86 4.76 -0.07
C GLY A 110 -20.81 3.97 -0.98
N ASP A 111 -20.80 4.29 -2.27
CA ASP A 111 -21.55 3.52 -3.27
C ASP A 111 -20.79 2.24 -3.65
N PRO A 112 -21.27 1.05 -3.29
CA PRO A 112 -20.58 -0.21 -3.60
C PRO A 112 -20.52 -0.52 -5.10
N THR A 113 -21.23 0.21 -5.95
CA THR A 113 -21.21 0.07 -7.40
C THR A 113 -20.15 0.96 -8.05
N GLY A 114 -19.74 2.04 -7.37
CA GLY A 114 -18.60 2.88 -7.76
C GLY A 114 -17.28 2.15 -7.46
N ARG A 115 -16.55 1.73 -8.49
CA ARG A 115 -15.32 0.94 -8.34
C ARG A 115 -14.30 1.40 -9.36
N PRO A 116 -13.02 1.61 -8.96
CA PRO A 116 -11.97 1.93 -9.92
C PRO A 116 -11.79 0.82 -10.95
N GLY A 117 -11.79 1.18 -12.23
CA GLY A 117 -11.58 0.29 -13.36
C GLY A 117 -10.47 0.80 -14.28
N PRO A 118 -10.39 0.30 -15.54
CA PRO A 118 -9.34 0.69 -16.47
C PRO A 118 -9.32 2.18 -16.81
N VAL A 119 -10.48 2.84 -16.83
CA VAL A 119 -10.58 4.30 -17.12
C VAL A 119 -9.95 5.10 -15.99
N GLU A 120 -10.28 4.76 -14.77
CA GLU A 120 -9.83 5.40 -13.54
C GLU A 120 -8.32 5.15 -13.32
N GLY A 121 -7.85 3.92 -13.53
CA GLY A 121 -6.43 3.57 -13.47
C GLY A 121 -5.59 4.34 -14.49
N ARG A 122 -6.09 4.47 -15.73
CA ARG A 122 -5.44 5.28 -16.76
C ARG A 122 -5.41 6.77 -16.36
N ALA A 123 -6.48 7.29 -15.79
CA ALA A 123 -6.54 8.68 -15.35
C ALA A 123 -5.53 8.93 -14.22
N ALA A 124 -5.43 8.04 -13.24
CA ALA A 124 -4.43 8.11 -12.17
C ALA A 124 -2.99 8.02 -12.73
N CYS A 125 -2.74 7.15 -13.72
CA CYS A 125 -1.44 7.03 -14.37
C CYS A 125 -1.02 8.31 -15.10
N ARG A 126 -1.94 8.98 -15.78
CA ARG A 126 -1.70 10.28 -16.44
C ARG A 126 -1.49 11.43 -15.48
N ALA A 127 -2.01 11.32 -14.26
CA ALA A 127 -1.87 12.33 -13.23
C ALA A 127 -0.56 12.21 -12.42
N VAL A 128 0.33 11.24 -12.73
CA VAL A 128 1.57 11.06 -11.97
C VAL A 128 2.49 12.29 -12.06
N ALA A 129 3.01 12.68 -10.91
CA ALA A 129 3.95 13.78 -10.77
C ALA A 129 4.97 13.48 -9.66
N GLY A 130 6.14 14.12 -9.76
CA GLY A 130 7.12 14.17 -8.68
C GLY A 130 6.79 15.28 -7.67
N GLY A 131 7.50 15.29 -6.56
CA GLY A 131 7.33 16.29 -5.50
C GLY A 131 6.18 15.98 -4.55
N ALA A 132 5.57 17.00 -3.95
CA ALA A 132 4.49 16.82 -2.99
C ALA A 132 3.23 16.26 -3.68
N HIS A 133 2.64 15.23 -3.08
CA HIS A 133 1.36 14.66 -3.49
C HIS A 133 0.36 14.70 -2.33
N ALA A 134 -0.93 14.58 -2.63
CA ALA A 134 -2.00 14.57 -1.64
C ALA A 134 -1.92 13.31 -0.75
N VAL A 135 -2.35 13.44 0.52
CA VAL A 135 -2.49 12.37 1.51
C VAL A 135 -3.86 12.43 2.19
N GLY A 136 -4.23 11.43 2.97
CA GLY A 136 -5.55 11.33 3.60
C GLY A 136 -6.58 10.68 2.68
N ALA A 137 -7.80 11.20 2.64
CA ALA A 137 -8.92 10.68 1.87
C ALA A 137 -8.79 11.00 0.36
N VAL A 138 -7.78 10.42 -0.29
CA VAL A 138 -7.45 10.62 -1.71
C VAL A 138 -7.06 9.30 -2.36
N GLY A 139 -7.35 9.13 -3.66
CA GLY A 139 -7.00 7.92 -4.38
C GLY A 139 -7.52 6.67 -3.69
N ALA A 140 -6.68 5.66 -3.54
CA ALA A 140 -7.04 4.41 -2.84
C ALA A 140 -7.43 4.61 -1.37
N GLY A 141 -7.08 5.75 -0.75
CA GLY A 141 -7.43 6.06 0.63
C GLY A 141 -8.80 6.70 0.81
N THR A 142 -9.54 6.99 -0.26
CA THR A 142 -10.77 7.81 -0.21
C THR A 142 -11.87 7.16 0.64
N GLY A 143 -12.08 5.85 0.56
CA GLY A 143 -13.05 5.11 1.35
C GLY A 143 -12.42 4.27 2.47
N ALA A 144 -11.13 4.44 2.73
CA ALA A 144 -10.41 3.67 3.74
C ALA A 144 -10.84 4.04 5.17
N THR A 145 -10.97 3.03 6.03
CA THR A 145 -11.34 3.17 7.45
C THR A 145 -10.47 2.29 8.34
N VAL A 146 -10.35 2.65 9.63
CA VAL A 146 -9.58 1.92 10.65
C VAL A 146 -10.41 1.70 11.91
N GLY A 147 -9.98 0.83 12.82
CA GLY A 147 -10.62 0.64 14.14
C GLY A 147 -11.85 -0.25 14.15
N LYS A 148 -12.05 -1.06 13.11
CA LYS A 148 -13.25 -1.90 12.91
C LYS A 148 -13.26 -3.18 13.75
N TRP A 149 -12.15 -3.59 14.33
CA TRP A 149 -12.03 -4.83 15.12
C TRP A 149 -12.92 -4.87 16.36
N ARG A 150 -13.36 -3.69 16.83
CA ARG A 150 -14.29 -3.54 17.96
C ARG A 150 -15.74 -3.41 17.52
N GLY A 151 -16.02 -3.44 16.22
CA GLY A 151 -17.31 -3.17 15.59
C GLY A 151 -17.22 -1.99 14.62
N ARG A 152 -18.06 -2.00 13.59
CA ARG A 152 -18.06 -0.96 12.53
C ARG A 152 -18.43 0.43 13.07
N GLU A 153 -19.16 0.51 14.15
CA GLU A 153 -19.57 1.75 14.82
C GLU A 153 -18.37 2.50 15.43
N HIS A 154 -17.22 1.82 15.62
CA HIS A 154 -15.95 2.40 16.08
C HIS A 154 -15.03 2.83 14.94
N ALA A 155 -15.43 2.55 13.68
CA ALA A 155 -14.62 2.90 12.54
C ALA A 155 -14.39 4.41 12.44
N THR A 156 -13.15 4.78 12.14
CA THR A 156 -12.75 6.15 11.82
C THR A 156 -12.10 6.20 10.45
N ASP A 157 -11.96 7.40 9.86
CA ASP A 157 -11.33 7.55 8.55
C ASP A 157 -9.87 7.08 8.61
N GLY A 158 -9.52 6.24 7.63
CA GLY A 158 -8.15 5.89 7.27
C GLY A 158 -7.60 6.83 6.19
N GLY A 159 -6.92 6.29 5.17
CA GLY A 159 -6.46 7.13 4.05
C GLY A 159 -5.07 6.77 3.52
N ILE A 160 -4.54 7.62 2.65
CA ILE A 160 -3.15 7.57 2.18
C ILE A 160 -2.26 8.25 3.20
N GLY A 161 -1.35 7.49 3.81
CA GLY A 161 -0.23 8.02 4.59
C GLY A 161 1.06 7.97 3.78
N ALA A 162 1.94 8.96 3.98
CA ALA A 162 3.24 8.98 3.31
C ALA A 162 4.31 9.56 4.20
N SER A 163 5.50 8.97 4.15
CA SER A 163 6.69 9.49 4.84
C SER A 163 7.97 9.14 4.09
N SER A 164 9.05 9.82 4.42
CA SER A 164 10.41 9.46 4.02
C SER A 164 11.38 9.59 5.18
N VAL A 165 12.40 8.77 5.17
CA VAL A 165 13.50 8.76 6.14
C VAL A 165 14.81 8.71 5.36
N ARG A 166 15.81 9.42 5.85
CA ARG A 166 17.12 9.51 5.21
C ARG A 166 18.22 9.20 6.22
N ASP A 167 19.23 8.47 5.76
CA ASP A 167 20.51 8.33 6.45
C ASP A 167 21.64 8.49 5.43
N GLY A 168 22.43 9.57 5.54
CA GLY A 168 23.39 9.95 4.51
C GLY A 168 22.73 10.13 3.14
N GLU A 169 23.19 9.37 2.16
CA GLU A 169 22.66 9.36 0.79
C GLU A 169 21.47 8.39 0.61
N VAL A 170 21.26 7.47 1.57
CA VAL A 170 20.19 6.48 1.51
C VAL A 170 18.87 7.12 1.85
N ILE A 171 17.89 6.95 0.98
CA ILE A 171 16.51 7.38 1.19
C ILE A 171 15.62 6.14 1.18
N VAL A 172 14.75 6.02 2.18
CA VAL A 172 13.65 5.06 2.19
C VAL A 172 12.35 5.80 2.46
N ALA A 173 11.37 5.56 1.63
CA ALA A 173 10.10 6.27 1.71
C ALA A 173 8.92 5.31 1.53
N ALA A 174 7.80 5.63 2.15
CA ALA A 174 6.60 4.80 2.12
C ALA A 174 5.37 5.60 1.70
N LEU A 175 4.45 4.95 0.98
CA LEU A 175 3.10 5.38 0.68
C LEU A 175 2.16 4.23 1.00
N ILE A 176 1.28 4.42 1.98
CA ILE A 176 0.43 3.37 2.54
C ILE A 176 -1.04 3.79 2.48
N ALA A 177 -1.88 2.95 1.89
CA ALA A 177 -3.33 3.06 1.97
C ALA A 177 -3.81 2.24 3.17
N VAL A 178 -4.27 2.92 4.21
CA VAL A 178 -4.55 2.33 5.53
C VAL A 178 -6.05 2.12 5.70
N ASN A 179 -6.49 0.86 5.56
CA ASN A 179 -7.88 0.42 5.74
C ASN A 179 -7.95 -0.76 6.73
N ALA A 180 -7.22 -0.68 7.84
CA ALA A 180 -6.97 -1.77 8.77
C ALA A 180 -8.21 -2.20 9.57
N ALA A 181 -8.25 -3.46 9.99
CA ALA A 181 -9.11 -3.89 11.09
C ALA A 181 -8.75 -3.13 12.38
N GLY A 182 -7.45 -3.07 12.68
CA GLY A 182 -6.92 -2.43 13.86
C GLY A 182 -7.05 -0.91 13.90
N ASP A 183 -6.85 -0.36 15.10
CA ASP A 183 -6.70 1.09 15.32
C ASP A 183 -5.29 1.55 14.90
N ILE A 184 -5.15 2.84 14.56
CA ILE A 184 -3.83 3.46 14.48
C ILE A 184 -3.32 3.65 15.92
N ASP A 185 -2.25 2.92 16.27
CA ASP A 185 -1.62 3.00 17.58
C ASP A 185 -0.66 4.20 17.67
N ASP A 186 -0.89 5.07 18.63
CA ASP A 186 -0.04 6.22 18.94
C ASP A 186 1.22 5.84 19.75
N GLY A 187 1.40 4.56 20.06
CA GLY A 187 2.47 4.03 20.90
C GLY A 187 2.07 3.81 22.34
N SER A 188 0.81 4.07 22.70
CA SER A 188 0.29 3.89 24.07
C SER A 188 -0.19 2.46 24.36
N ALA A 189 -0.51 1.68 23.32
CA ALA A 189 -1.09 0.33 23.45
C ALA A 189 -0.13 -0.72 24.03
N THR A 190 1.13 -0.41 24.25
CA THR A 190 2.16 -1.36 24.72
C THR A 190 2.25 -1.53 26.23
N ALA A 191 1.50 -0.76 27.03
CA ALA A 191 1.75 -0.64 28.47
C ALA A 191 0.81 -1.51 29.35
N ASP A 192 -0.39 -1.83 28.87
CA ASP A 192 -1.37 -2.56 29.67
C ASP A 192 -1.64 -3.98 29.13
N PRO A 193 -1.86 -4.98 29.98
CA PRO A 193 -2.29 -6.29 29.52
C PRO A 193 -3.62 -6.12 28.80
N VAL A 194 -3.59 -6.44 27.49
CA VAL A 194 -4.78 -6.44 26.66
C VAL A 194 -5.78 -7.42 27.23
N ASP A 195 -6.98 -6.98 27.51
CA ASP A 195 -8.10 -7.90 27.74
C ASP A 195 -8.38 -8.64 26.43
N LEU A 196 -7.86 -9.87 26.34
CA LEU A 196 -8.05 -10.71 25.16
C LEU A 196 -9.54 -11.01 24.86
N GLY A 197 -10.44 -10.80 25.84
CA GLY A 197 -11.88 -10.81 25.61
C GLY A 197 -12.33 -9.71 24.67
N SER A 198 -11.67 -8.54 24.71
CA SER A 198 -11.96 -7.42 23.80
C SER A 198 -11.44 -7.62 22.38
N LEU A 199 -10.53 -8.57 22.15
CA LEU A 199 -10.05 -8.97 20.82
C LEU A 199 -10.99 -9.93 20.10
N ARG A 200 -12.03 -10.43 20.77
CA ARG A 200 -13.06 -11.20 20.07
C ARG A 200 -13.82 -10.23 19.18
N PRO A 201 -13.90 -10.53 17.86
CA PRO A 201 -14.80 -9.78 17.00
C PRO A 201 -16.17 -9.74 17.65
N SER A 202 -16.85 -8.60 17.64
CA SER A 202 -18.26 -8.54 18.06
C SER A 202 -19.04 -9.57 17.24
N GLU A 203 -20.15 -10.12 17.80
CA GLU A 203 -21.00 -11.05 17.04
C GLU A 203 -21.44 -10.44 15.70
N GLU A 204 -21.50 -9.10 15.60
CA GLU A 204 -21.78 -8.32 14.39
C GLU A 204 -20.63 -8.27 13.38
N ALA A 205 -19.41 -8.64 13.78
CA ALA A 205 -18.26 -8.75 12.87
C ALA A 205 -18.25 -10.05 12.04
N PHE A 206 -19.25 -10.89 12.22
CA PHE A 206 -19.47 -12.11 11.45
C PHE A 206 -20.76 -11.99 10.64
N HIS A 207 -20.77 -12.53 9.43
CA HIS A 207 -22.00 -12.77 8.71
C HIS A 207 -22.91 -13.74 9.49
N ASP A 208 -24.21 -13.79 9.20
CA ASP A 208 -25.21 -14.69 9.82
C ASP A 208 -24.78 -16.19 9.78
N ASP A 209 -23.87 -16.55 8.86
CA ASP A 209 -23.29 -17.89 8.73
C ASP A 209 -22.02 -18.10 9.59
N GLY A 210 -21.64 -17.12 10.41
CA GLY A 210 -20.45 -17.18 11.28
C GLY A 210 -19.13 -16.92 10.58
N SER A 211 -19.13 -16.53 9.28
CA SER A 211 -17.91 -16.15 8.57
C SER A 211 -17.44 -14.75 8.97
N PRO A 212 -16.11 -14.50 9.10
CA PRO A 212 -15.59 -13.18 9.41
C PRO A 212 -15.88 -12.21 8.26
N GLU A 213 -16.24 -10.99 8.59
CA GLU A 213 -16.40 -9.91 7.63
C GLU A 213 -15.01 -9.46 7.12
N MET A 214 -14.61 -9.96 5.95
CA MET A 214 -13.29 -9.68 5.34
C MET A 214 -13.29 -8.31 4.64
N THR A 215 -13.30 -7.23 5.44
CA THR A 215 -13.47 -5.85 4.95
C THR A 215 -12.27 -4.95 5.22
N ASN A 216 -11.11 -5.53 5.53
CA ASN A 216 -9.96 -4.79 6.01
C ASN A 216 -8.74 -5.07 5.15
N THR A 217 -7.86 -4.09 4.99
CA THR A 217 -6.65 -4.27 4.19
C THR A 217 -5.75 -3.04 4.31
N THR A 218 -4.50 -3.21 4.68
CA THR A 218 -3.50 -2.15 4.57
C THR A 218 -2.49 -2.53 3.49
N ILE A 219 -2.45 -1.73 2.43
CA ILE A 219 -1.60 -1.97 1.27
C ILE A 219 -0.67 -0.78 1.03
N GLY A 220 0.50 -1.05 0.46
CA GLY A 220 1.40 0.06 0.21
C GLY A 220 2.67 -0.28 -0.56
N VAL A 221 3.44 0.78 -0.73
CA VAL A 221 4.73 0.75 -1.41
C VAL A 221 5.80 1.33 -0.50
N VAL A 222 6.93 0.64 -0.42
CA VAL A 222 8.18 1.15 0.15
C VAL A 222 9.16 1.34 -1.00
N ALA A 223 9.60 2.56 -1.24
CA ALA A 223 10.60 2.86 -2.26
C ALA A 223 11.95 3.23 -1.61
N THR A 224 13.04 2.82 -2.23
CA THR A 224 14.40 3.22 -1.82
C THR A 224 15.28 3.50 -3.04
N ASN A 225 16.25 4.39 -2.89
CA ASN A 225 17.30 4.60 -3.88
C ASN A 225 18.46 3.60 -3.77
N ALA A 226 18.45 2.71 -2.79
CA ALA A 226 19.48 1.68 -2.61
C ALA A 226 19.55 0.70 -3.78
N ARG A 227 20.74 0.11 -4.03
CA ARG A 227 20.93 -1.03 -4.92
C ARG A 227 20.59 -2.32 -4.20
N LEU A 228 19.50 -2.95 -4.60
CA LEU A 228 19.04 -4.21 -4.03
C LEU A 228 18.61 -5.16 -5.16
N ASP A 229 18.82 -6.44 -4.94
CA ASP A 229 18.18 -7.50 -5.71
C ASP A 229 16.76 -7.80 -5.18
N LYS A 230 16.08 -8.77 -5.77
CA LYS A 230 14.73 -9.17 -5.34
C LYS A 230 14.69 -9.71 -3.90
N ASN A 231 15.75 -10.41 -3.46
CA ASN A 231 15.82 -10.89 -2.07
C ASN A 231 15.94 -9.71 -1.10
N GLY A 232 16.79 -8.74 -1.43
CA GLY A 232 16.92 -7.50 -0.66
C GLY A 232 15.60 -6.73 -0.59
N CYS A 233 14.89 -6.58 -1.71
CA CYS A 233 13.57 -5.97 -1.73
C CYS A 233 12.55 -6.73 -0.87
N LEU A 234 12.58 -8.08 -0.87
CA LEU A 234 11.72 -8.87 0.02
C LEU A 234 12.01 -8.58 1.50
N VAL A 235 13.28 -8.53 1.90
CA VAL A 235 13.68 -8.21 3.28
C VAL A 235 13.24 -6.79 3.66
N VAL A 236 13.27 -5.83 2.73
CA VAL A 236 12.76 -4.47 2.95
C VAL A 236 11.24 -4.46 3.10
N ALA A 237 10.48 -5.23 2.28
CA ALA A 237 9.04 -5.37 2.45
C ALA A 237 8.68 -5.95 3.82
N GLN A 238 9.43 -6.95 4.30
CA GLN A 238 9.30 -7.52 5.65
C GLN A 238 9.54 -6.49 6.74
N GLY A 239 10.58 -5.67 6.61
CA GLY A 239 10.81 -4.53 7.50
C GLY A 239 9.67 -3.50 7.49
N GLY A 240 9.07 -3.25 6.33
CA GLY A 240 7.87 -2.43 6.22
C GLY A 240 6.68 -2.99 7.00
N HIS A 241 6.44 -4.30 6.93
CA HIS A 241 5.41 -4.97 7.73
C HIS A 241 5.68 -4.90 9.24
N ASP A 242 6.94 -4.94 9.67
CA ASP A 242 7.29 -4.72 11.08
C ASP A 242 6.91 -3.28 11.50
N GLY A 243 7.08 -2.30 10.61
CA GLY A 243 6.62 -0.91 10.82
C GLY A 243 5.10 -0.79 10.86
N MET A 244 4.39 -1.54 10.04
CA MET A 244 2.93 -1.62 10.07
C MET A 244 2.44 -2.18 11.41
N ALA A 245 3.07 -3.26 11.91
CA ALA A 245 2.73 -3.88 13.18
C ALA A 245 3.04 -2.96 14.40
N ARG A 246 3.92 -1.97 14.25
CA ARG A 246 4.16 -0.96 15.30
C ARG A 246 3.16 0.19 15.31
N ALA A 247 2.44 0.36 14.21
CA ALA A 247 1.52 1.50 14.02
C ALA A 247 0.04 1.10 13.99
N LEU A 248 -0.26 -0.19 13.92
CA LEU A 248 -1.64 -0.72 13.91
C LEU A 248 -1.79 -1.77 15.01
N PHE A 249 -2.95 -1.79 15.66
CA PHE A 249 -3.27 -2.80 16.65
C PHE A 249 -4.76 -3.21 16.59
N PRO A 250 -5.07 -4.52 16.41
CA PRO A 250 -4.16 -5.60 15.98
C PRO A 250 -3.77 -5.45 14.50
N PRO A 251 -2.53 -5.84 14.12
CA PRO A 251 -2.11 -5.89 12.71
C PRO A 251 -2.35 -7.29 12.12
N HIS A 252 -2.39 -7.39 10.78
CA HIS A 252 -2.29 -8.65 10.04
C HIS A 252 -3.28 -9.73 10.49
N THR A 253 -4.53 -9.35 10.75
CA THR A 253 -5.55 -10.32 11.14
C THR A 253 -5.90 -11.24 9.96
N THR A 254 -6.61 -12.34 10.23
CA THR A 254 -7.10 -13.24 9.18
C THR A 254 -8.12 -12.57 8.26
N ALA A 255 -8.72 -11.45 8.70
CA ALA A 255 -9.68 -10.64 7.95
C ALA A 255 -9.01 -9.46 7.20
N ASP A 256 -7.71 -9.23 7.39
CA ASP A 256 -6.95 -8.22 6.65
C ASP A 256 -6.37 -8.80 5.35
N GLY A 257 -6.18 -7.95 4.35
CA GLY A 257 -5.49 -8.29 3.09
C GLY A 257 -4.10 -7.64 2.98
N ASP A 258 -3.41 -7.42 4.10
CA ASP A 258 -2.20 -6.62 4.22
C ASP A 258 -1.07 -7.09 3.31
N ALA A 259 -0.58 -6.19 2.46
CA ALA A 259 0.50 -6.45 1.52
C ALA A 259 1.35 -5.21 1.24
N LEU A 260 2.66 -5.39 1.12
CA LEU A 260 3.61 -4.34 0.76
C LEU A 260 4.48 -4.76 -0.43
N VAL A 261 4.67 -3.84 -1.36
CA VAL A 261 5.68 -3.93 -2.42
C VAL A 261 6.87 -3.05 -2.01
N ALA A 262 8.07 -3.61 -2.00
CA ALA A 262 9.30 -2.83 -1.87
C ALA A 262 10.01 -2.72 -3.22
N ALA A 263 10.38 -1.48 -3.59
CA ALA A 263 10.99 -1.15 -4.87
C ALA A 263 12.30 -0.36 -4.67
N ALA A 264 13.36 -0.81 -5.33
CA ALA A 264 14.69 -0.23 -5.25
C ALA A 264 15.11 0.37 -6.60
N THR A 265 15.41 1.68 -6.64
CA THR A 265 15.73 2.43 -7.88
C THR A 265 17.19 2.37 -8.27
N GLN A 266 18.03 1.61 -7.57
CA GLN A 266 19.40 1.19 -7.96
C GLN A 266 20.43 2.32 -8.05
N GLN A 267 20.35 3.37 -7.23
CA GLN A 267 21.20 4.57 -7.35
C GLN A 267 22.42 4.53 -6.43
N VAL A 268 22.27 4.08 -5.16
CA VAL A 268 23.32 4.11 -4.14
C VAL A 268 23.56 2.74 -3.53
N ASP A 269 24.82 2.44 -3.20
CA ASP A 269 25.14 1.24 -2.43
C ASP A 269 24.79 1.46 -0.96
N ALA A 270 24.10 0.49 -0.34
CA ALA A 270 23.65 0.60 1.04
C ALA A 270 23.68 -0.75 1.75
N ASP A 271 23.86 -0.72 3.05
CA ASP A 271 23.68 -1.90 3.90
C ASP A 271 22.19 -2.30 3.95
N LEU A 272 21.90 -3.58 3.76
CA LEU A 272 20.53 -4.08 3.70
C LEU A 272 19.78 -3.92 5.02
N ASP A 273 20.46 -4.13 6.16
CA ASP A 273 19.82 -4.01 7.49
C ASP A 273 19.50 -2.54 7.80
N LEU A 274 20.34 -1.60 7.34
CA LEU A 274 20.03 -0.17 7.41
C LEU A 274 18.77 0.15 6.60
N VAL A 275 18.68 -0.29 5.33
CA VAL A 275 17.52 -0.02 4.48
C VAL A 275 16.25 -0.63 5.09
N ARG A 276 16.33 -1.86 5.62
CA ARG A 276 15.23 -2.53 6.32
C ARG A 276 14.77 -1.73 7.55
N ALA A 277 15.70 -1.26 8.37
CA ALA A 277 15.37 -0.45 9.56
C ALA A 277 14.70 0.89 9.18
N LEU A 278 15.20 1.54 8.12
CA LEU A 278 14.58 2.76 7.59
C LEU A 278 13.19 2.50 7.02
N ALA A 279 12.94 1.34 6.39
CA ALA A 279 11.62 0.94 5.88
C ALA A 279 10.60 0.78 7.03
N LEU A 280 11.01 0.14 8.13
CA LEU A 280 10.18 0.05 9.34
C LEU A 280 9.76 1.44 9.81
N ILE A 281 10.73 2.36 9.96
CA ILE A 281 10.45 3.73 10.44
C ILE A 281 9.58 4.50 9.45
N ALA A 282 9.83 4.36 8.14
CA ALA A 282 9.06 5.05 7.10
C ALA A 282 7.59 4.62 7.13
N VAL A 283 7.32 3.31 7.18
CA VAL A 283 5.94 2.78 7.23
C VAL A 283 5.23 3.18 8.53
N GLU A 284 5.88 3.02 9.69
CA GLU A 284 5.34 3.45 10.98
C GLU A 284 4.92 4.93 10.95
N ARG A 285 5.80 5.82 10.45
CA ARG A 285 5.51 7.25 10.37
C ARG A 285 4.40 7.58 9.36
N ALA A 286 4.36 6.88 8.23
CA ALA A 286 3.32 7.07 7.23
C ALA A 286 1.93 6.78 7.81
N ILE A 287 1.78 5.69 8.56
CA ILE A 287 0.52 5.28 9.16
C ILE A 287 0.14 6.21 10.32
N ARG A 288 1.06 6.46 11.27
CA ARG A 288 0.79 7.34 12.42
C ARG A 288 0.47 8.78 12.02
N GLY A 289 1.01 9.24 10.88
CA GLY A 289 0.72 10.55 10.33
C GLY A 289 -0.76 10.78 9.96
N LEU A 290 -1.54 9.71 9.76
CA LEU A 290 -2.98 9.78 9.53
C LEU A 290 -3.78 9.95 10.82
N GLY A 291 -3.28 9.49 11.96
CA GLY A 291 -3.96 9.59 13.27
C GLY A 291 -4.08 11.03 13.81
N GLY A 292 -4.12 12.02 12.96
CA GLY A 292 -4.34 13.47 13.04
C GLY A 292 -4.48 14.09 14.44
N GLY A 293 -3.48 13.94 15.31
CA GLY A 293 -3.53 14.47 16.66
C GLY A 293 -2.22 14.36 17.45
N LEU A 294 -1.16 13.83 16.86
CA LEU A 294 0.17 14.01 17.51
C LEU A 294 0.54 15.48 17.38
N GLY A 295 -0.02 16.25 18.31
CA GLY A 295 0.31 17.64 18.53
C GLY A 295 1.81 17.85 18.41
N ARG A 296 2.18 18.84 17.59
CA ARG A 296 3.50 19.43 17.60
C ARG A 296 3.93 19.63 19.05
N ARG A 297 4.82 18.78 19.53
CA ARG A 297 5.63 19.07 20.72
C ARG A 297 7.08 19.07 20.30
#